data_ed47cc944c82eb4084087e689eb5ae6c
#
_entry.id   ed47cc944c82eb4084087e689eb5ae6c
#
_cell.length_a   1.000
_cell.length_b   1.000
_cell.length_c   1.000
_cell.angle_alpha   90.00
_cell.angle_beta   90.00
_cell.angle_gamma   90.00
#
_symmetry.space_group_name_H-M   'P 1'
#
loop_
_entity.id
_entity.type
_entity.pdbx_description
1 polymer ?
#
loop_
_entity_poly.entity_id
_entity_poly.type
_entity_poly.pdbx_seq_one_letter_code
_entity_poly.pdbx_strand_id
1 'polypeptide(L)'
;MRIEPIIQGVVARSAHPFGCEAAIKKQIAFVKNAPQISQGPKRVLILGASSGFGLAARIALTFGGAQADTIGVSFERGPSEKGTGSAGWYNNVFFKREAEKEGRIAINIVGDAFASETRTQVIEAIETYFEGEVDLVIYSLATGMRPIPNQPGEFWRSVIKPFGQTVTGASLDLEHDRWIDTTLESATEEEALHTIKVMGGEDWESWIDTLINAESIAQGCQTIAFSYVGPEITHPIYLDGTLGRAKIDLHQTSHSLNLKLANFDGAAYATVCKALVNESQCIYSCIVPLPARTLSSDERRKMSRRMH
;
A
#
# COMPACT_ATOMS: atom_id res chain seq x y z
N MET A 1 -29.32 -10.95 -1.03
CA MET A 1 -28.93 -10.51 0.34
C MET A 1 -28.36 -9.11 0.20
N ARG A 2 -28.93 -8.12 0.88
CA ARG A 2 -28.39 -6.75 0.90
C ARG A 2 -27.37 -6.68 2.01
N ILE A 3 -26.13 -6.30 1.68
CA ILE A 3 -25.06 -6.08 2.67
C ILE A 3 -24.97 -4.57 2.86
N GLU A 4 -25.29 -4.12 4.06
CA GLU A 4 -25.15 -2.71 4.40
C GLU A 4 -23.68 -2.40 4.70
N PRO A 5 -23.13 -1.28 4.18
CA PRO A 5 -21.79 -0.87 4.50
C PRO A 5 -21.69 -0.49 5.98
N ILE A 6 -20.70 -1.05 6.66
CA ILE A 6 -20.36 -0.68 8.03
C ILE A 6 -19.07 0.12 7.97
N ILE A 7 -19.19 1.42 8.13
CA ILE A 7 -18.06 2.36 8.20
C ILE A 7 -17.87 2.76 9.65
N GLN A 8 -16.67 2.67 10.17
CA GLN A 8 -16.34 3.10 11.52
C GLN A 8 -15.11 4.00 11.46
N GLY A 9 -15.34 5.30 11.59
CA GLY A 9 -14.35 6.33 11.33
C GLY A 9 -13.88 6.21 9.88
N VAL A 10 -12.61 5.92 9.71
CA VAL A 10 -11.94 5.81 8.41
C VAL A 10 -11.85 4.36 7.88
N VAL A 11 -12.49 3.37 8.50
CA VAL A 11 -12.38 1.96 8.13
C VAL A 11 -13.71 1.39 7.67
N ALA A 12 -13.79 0.90 6.43
CA ALA A 12 -14.89 0.07 5.97
C ALA A 12 -14.74 -1.35 6.56
N ARG A 13 -15.63 -1.71 7.49
CA ARG A 13 -15.58 -3.00 8.21
C ARG A 13 -16.30 -4.14 7.51
N SER A 14 -17.14 -3.83 6.53
CA SER A 14 -17.84 -4.83 5.73
C SER A 14 -17.60 -4.59 4.25
N ALA A 15 -17.52 -5.65 3.48
CA ALA A 15 -17.41 -5.58 2.04
C ALA A 15 -18.47 -6.47 1.38
N HIS A 16 -18.90 -6.10 0.18
CA HIS A 16 -19.80 -6.91 -0.62
C HIS A 16 -18.98 -7.91 -1.46
N PRO A 17 -19.02 -9.22 -1.18
CA PRO A 17 -18.16 -10.19 -1.86
C PRO A 17 -18.27 -10.13 -3.38
N PHE A 18 -19.48 -10.12 -3.93
CA PHE A 18 -19.69 -10.03 -5.38
C PHE A 18 -19.28 -8.69 -5.98
N GLY A 19 -19.32 -7.60 -5.18
CA GLY A 19 -18.78 -6.31 -5.60
C GLY A 19 -17.27 -6.37 -5.76
N CYS A 20 -16.56 -6.97 -4.79
CA CYS A 20 -15.12 -7.21 -4.88
C CYS A 20 -14.76 -8.13 -6.06
N GLU A 21 -15.54 -9.20 -6.29
CA GLU A 21 -15.36 -10.06 -7.46
C GLU A 21 -15.48 -9.28 -8.77
N ALA A 22 -16.55 -8.48 -8.92
CA ALA A 22 -16.76 -7.68 -10.11
C ALA A 22 -15.64 -6.64 -10.32
N ALA A 23 -15.15 -6.02 -9.24
CA ALA A 23 -14.04 -5.07 -9.29
C ALA A 23 -12.75 -5.74 -9.76
N ILE A 24 -12.39 -6.91 -9.23
CA ILE A 24 -11.22 -7.68 -9.65
C ILE A 24 -11.33 -8.06 -11.13
N LYS A 25 -12.47 -8.61 -11.57
CA LYS A 25 -12.68 -8.98 -12.99
C LYS A 25 -12.57 -7.77 -13.93
N LYS A 26 -13.10 -6.62 -13.52
CA LYS A 26 -13.00 -5.37 -14.29
C LYS A 26 -11.56 -4.91 -14.44
N GLN A 27 -10.77 -4.95 -13.36
CA GLN A 27 -9.34 -4.59 -13.39
C GLN A 27 -8.55 -5.56 -14.28
N ILE A 28 -8.78 -6.87 -14.16
CA ILE A 28 -8.16 -7.88 -15.02
C ILE A 28 -8.51 -7.64 -16.50
N ALA A 29 -9.78 -7.40 -16.83
CA ALA A 29 -10.20 -7.11 -18.20
C ALA A 29 -9.53 -5.84 -18.74
N PHE A 30 -9.39 -4.79 -17.91
CA PHE A 30 -8.67 -3.58 -18.29
C PHE A 30 -7.19 -3.87 -18.62
N VAL A 31 -6.50 -4.61 -17.75
CA VAL A 31 -5.08 -4.94 -17.90
C VAL A 31 -4.83 -5.81 -19.14
N LYS A 32 -5.70 -6.78 -19.43
CA LYS A 32 -5.61 -7.63 -20.63
C LYS A 32 -5.74 -6.84 -21.94
N ASN A 33 -6.46 -5.73 -21.92
CA ASN A 33 -6.65 -4.86 -23.08
C ASN A 33 -5.60 -3.72 -23.15
N ALA A 34 -4.75 -3.57 -22.13
CA ALA A 34 -3.67 -2.59 -22.11
C ALA A 34 -2.45 -3.10 -22.89
N PRO A 35 -1.46 -2.22 -23.20
CA PRO A 35 -0.18 -2.65 -23.76
C PRO A 35 0.47 -3.72 -22.88
N GLN A 36 0.85 -4.84 -23.48
CA GLN A 36 1.36 -5.99 -22.74
C GLN A 36 2.84 -5.84 -22.38
N ILE A 37 3.21 -6.35 -21.22
CA ILE A 37 4.59 -6.43 -20.72
C ILE A 37 5.26 -7.62 -21.45
N SER A 38 6.11 -7.34 -22.42
CA SER A 38 6.76 -8.38 -23.22
C SER A 38 7.85 -9.15 -22.48
N GLN A 39 8.53 -8.48 -21.56
CA GLN A 39 9.54 -9.05 -20.68
C GLN A 39 9.30 -8.52 -19.27
N GLY A 40 9.19 -9.42 -18.30
CA GLY A 40 8.91 -9.06 -16.92
C GLY A 40 9.26 -10.17 -15.94
N PRO A 41 9.30 -9.87 -14.65
CA PRO A 41 9.59 -10.83 -13.61
C PRO A 41 8.57 -11.98 -13.64
N LYS A 42 9.01 -13.16 -13.26
CA LYS A 42 8.16 -14.37 -13.23
C LYS A 42 7.72 -14.75 -11.83
N ARG A 43 8.58 -14.51 -10.83
CA ARG A 43 8.36 -14.86 -9.43
C ARG A 43 8.32 -13.57 -8.60
N VAL A 44 7.13 -13.16 -8.17
CA VAL A 44 6.92 -11.83 -7.56
C VAL A 44 6.38 -11.95 -6.14
N LEU A 45 7.11 -11.36 -5.19
CA LEU A 45 6.63 -11.15 -3.83
C LEU A 45 6.03 -9.75 -3.69
N ILE A 46 4.80 -9.65 -3.17
CA ILE A 46 4.13 -8.37 -2.93
C ILE A 46 3.75 -8.26 -1.44
N LEU A 47 4.35 -7.33 -0.75
CA LEU A 47 4.01 -6.96 0.62
C LEU A 47 2.96 -5.85 0.58
N GLY A 48 1.74 -6.14 1.05
CA GLY A 48 0.58 -5.26 0.89
C GLY A 48 -0.23 -5.55 -0.38
N ALA A 49 -0.53 -6.82 -0.66
CA ALA A 49 -1.03 -7.32 -1.95
C ALA A 49 -2.55 -7.22 -2.15
N SER A 50 -3.33 -6.88 -1.12
CA SER A 50 -4.80 -7.04 -1.12
C SER A 50 -5.57 -5.84 -1.65
N SER A 51 -4.92 -4.69 -1.77
CA SER A 51 -5.58 -3.43 -2.17
C SER A 51 -4.58 -2.41 -2.74
N GLY A 52 -5.09 -1.29 -3.23
CA GLY A 52 -4.26 -0.15 -3.67
C GLY A 52 -3.24 -0.52 -4.76
N PHE A 53 -2.06 0.09 -4.65
CA PHE A 53 -0.99 -0.10 -5.63
C PHE A 53 -0.43 -1.53 -5.64
N GLY A 54 -0.37 -2.19 -4.48
CA GLY A 54 0.11 -3.57 -4.40
C GLY A 54 -0.79 -4.54 -5.16
N LEU A 55 -2.11 -4.44 -4.99
CA LEU A 55 -3.07 -5.23 -5.76
C LEU A 55 -3.02 -4.89 -7.26
N ALA A 56 -2.96 -3.60 -7.61
CA ALA A 56 -2.88 -3.17 -9.00
C ALA A 56 -1.63 -3.71 -9.70
N ALA A 57 -0.47 -3.65 -9.04
CA ALA A 57 0.77 -4.23 -9.53
C ALA A 57 0.66 -5.75 -9.67
N ARG A 58 0.05 -6.43 -8.68
CA ARG A 58 -0.18 -7.87 -8.72
C ARG A 58 -1.01 -8.28 -9.94
N ILE A 59 -2.14 -7.57 -10.19
CA ILE A 59 -3.00 -7.81 -11.35
C ILE A 59 -2.24 -7.54 -12.65
N ALA A 60 -1.51 -6.42 -12.75
CA ALA A 60 -0.78 -6.04 -13.95
C ALA A 60 0.32 -7.06 -14.32
N LEU A 61 1.08 -7.54 -13.33
CA LEU A 61 2.15 -8.51 -13.55
C LEU A 61 1.63 -9.90 -13.89
N THR A 62 0.51 -10.31 -13.28
CA THR A 62 -0.07 -11.63 -13.58
C THR A 62 -0.80 -11.67 -14.92
N PHE A 63 -1.59 -10.65 -15.26
CA PHE A 63 -2.49 -10.67 -16.43
C PHE A 63 -2.07 -9.75 -17.57
N GLY A 64 -1.05 -8.91 -17.38
CA GLY A 64 -0.62 -7.88 -18.34
C GLY A 64 0.56 -8.28 -19.22
N GLY A 65 0.77 -9.59 -19.46
CA GLY A 65 1.77 -10.11 -20.39
C GLY A 65 3.02 -10.70 -19.74
N ALA A 66 3.45 -10.21 -18.57
CA ALA A 66 4.57 -10.84 -17.84
C ALA A 66 4.23 -12.27 -17.39
N GLN A 67 2.95 -12.55 -17.14
CA GLN A 67 2.45 -13.86 -16.69
C GLN A 67 3.17 -14.31 -15.41
N ALA A 68 3.30 -13.39 -14.45
CA ALA A 68 4.00 -13.65 -13.21
C ALA A 68 3.18 -14.53 -12.25
N ASP A 69 3.88 -15.44 -11.60
CA ASP A 69 3.43 -16.12 -10.40
C ASP A 69 3.64 -15.21 -9.19
N THR A 70 2.74 -15.22 -8.22
CA THR A 70 2.77 -14.24 -7.13
C THR A 70 2.57 -14.84 -5.75
N ILE A 71 3.37 -14.38 -4.78
CA ILE A 71 3.11 -14.52 -3.35
C ILE A 71 2.70 -13.14 -2.84
N GLY A 72 1.51 -13.02 -2.29
CA GLY A 72 0.98 -11.78 -1.76
C GLY A 72 0.78 -11.86 -0.25
N VAL A 73 1.40 -10.94 0.50
CA VAL A 73 1.21 -10.79 1.94
C VAL A 73 0.22 -9.68 2.22
N SER A 74 -0.73 -9.90 3.12
CA SER A 74 -1.70 -8.89 3.55
C SER A 74 -2.27 -9.18 4.93
N PHE A 75 -2.66 -8.13 5.63
CA PHE A 75 -3.28 -8.23 6.95
C PHE A 75 -4.79 -8.03 6.84
N GLU A 76 -5.51 -9.12 6.57
CA GLU A 76 -6.92 -9.10 6.23
C GLU A 76 -7.75 -9.99 7.17
N ARG A 77 -9.03 -9.64 7.30
CA ARG A 77 -9.97 -10.39 8.10
C ARG A 77 -10.96 -11.15 7.21
N GLY A 78 -11.01 -12.47 7.36
CA GLY A 78 -12.01 -13.31 6.69
C GLY A 78 -13.43 -13.12 7.19
N PRO A 79 -14.43 -13.69 6.52
CA PRO A 79 -15.81 -13.71 6.99
C PRO A 79 -15.92 -14.52 8.30
N SER A 80 -16.87 -14.14 9.15
CA SER A 80 -17.17 -14.82 10.41
C SER A 80 -18.66 -14.76 10.68
N GLU A 81 -19.11 -15.37 11.79
CA GLU A 81 -20.49 -15.24 12.27
C GLU A 81 -20.92 -13.77 12.50
N LYS A 82 -19.95 -12.88 12.72
CA LYS A 82 -20.19 -11.43 12.95
C LYS A 82 -20.37 -10.63 11.65
N GLY A 83 -20.21 -11.25 10.46
CA GLY A 83 -20.41 -10.58 9.19
C GLY A 83 -19.40 -10.94 8.12
N THR A 84 -19.42 -10.16 7.04
CA THR A 84 -18.53 -10.34 5.90
C THR A 84 -17.08 -10.00 6.25
N GLY A 85 -16.14 -10.55 5.48
CA GLY A 85 -14.73 -10.22 5.55
C GLY A 85 -14.43 -8.80 5.07
N SER A 86 -13.17 -8.40 5.18
CA SER A 86 -12.66 -7.16 4.61
C SER A 86 -12.63 -7.22 3.08
N ALA A 87 -12.61 -6.08 2.41
CA ALA A 87 -12.53 -6.00 0.96
C ALA A 87 -11.26 -6.70 0.43
N GLY A 88 -10.12 -6.46 1.07
CA GLY A 88 -8.86 -7.08 0.69
C GLY A 88 -8.86 -8.61 0.82
N TRP A 89 -9.58 -9.17 1.80
CA TRP A 89 -9.79 -10.61 1.87
C TRP A 89 -10.44 -11.16 0.59
N TYR A 90 -11.55 -10.54 0.16
CA TYR A 90 -12.26 -10.98 -1.04
C TYR A 90 -11.44 -10.71 -2.30
N ASN A 91 -10.73 -9.60 -2.38
CA ASN A 91 -9.82 -9.30 -3.48
C ASN A 91 -8.77 -10.42 -3.65
N ASN A 92 -8.15 -10.86 -2.55
CA ASN A 92 -7.21 -11.98 -2.57
C ASN A 92 -7.84 -13.29 -3.06
N VAL A 93 -9.04 -13.61 -2.57
CA VAL A 93 -9.76 -14.84 -2.97
C VAL A 93 -10.07 -14.82 -4.47
N PHE A 94 -10.61 -13.72 -4.98
CA PHE A 94 -11.02 -13.63 -6.38
C PHE A 94 -9.82 -13.46 -7.32
N PHE A 95 -8.80 -12.74 -6.90
CA PHE A 95 -7.54 -12.68 -7.65
C PHE A 95 -6.93 -14.07 -7.83
N LYS A 96 -6.77 -14.82 -6.74
CA LYS A 96 -6.23 -16.18 -6.77
C LYS A 96 -7.02 -17.07 -7.74
N ARG A 97 -8.35 -17.05 -7.61
CA ARG A 97 -9.22 -17.86 -8.47
C ARG A 97 -9.06 -17.53 -9.97
N GLU A 98 -8.94 -16.24 -10.32
CA GLU A 98 -8.75 -15.84 -11.72
C GLU A 98 -7.33 -16.17 -12.22
N ALA A 99 -6.29 -16.03 -11.38
CA ALA A 99 -4.92 -16.40 -11.70
C ALA A 99 -4.77 -17.91 -11.96
N GLU A 100 -5.35 -18.74 -11.10
CA GLU A 100 -5.33 -20.20 -11.24
C GLU A 100 -6.05 -20.69 -12.51
N LYS A 101 -7.09 -20.01 -12.99
CA LYS A 101 -7.74 -20.30 -14.28
C LYS A 101 -6.80 -20.11 -15.47
N GLU A 102 -5.80 -19.25 -15.34
CA GLU A 102 -4.80 -19.00 -16.37
C GLU A 102 -3.51 -19.79 -16.13
N GLY A 103 -3.54 -20.77 -15.22
CA GLY A 103 -2.40 -21.60 -14.90
C GLY A 103 -1.30 -20.85 -14.15
N ARG A 104 -1.63 -19.74 -13.44
CA ARG A 104 -0.66 -19.00 -12.64
C ARG A 104 -0.72 -19.39 -11.18
N ILE A 105 0.44 -19.43 -10.54
CA ILE A 105 0.54 -19.63 -9.08
C ILE A 105 0.20 -18.31 -8.38
N ALA A 106 -0.74 -18.37 -7.44
CA ALA A 106 -1.14 -17.21 -6.64
C ALA A 106 -1.32 -17.63 -5.19
N ILE A 107 -0.33 -17.33 -4.38
CA ILE A 107 -0.33 -17.64 -2.94
C ILE A 107 -0.74 -16.38 -2.16
N ASN A 108 -1.65 -16.55 -1.22
CA ASN A 108 -2.07 -15.50 -0.30
C ASN A 108 -1.64 -15.86 1.11
N ILE A 109 -0.75 -15.06 1.70
CA ILE A 109 -0.35 -15.14 3.10
C ILE A 109 -1.09 -14.05 3.85
N VAL A 110 -1.94 -14.46 4.81
CA VAL A 110 -2.68 -13.54 5.67
C VAL A 110 -1.97 -13.45 7.00
N GLY A 111 -1.26 -12.35 7.22
CA GLY A 111 -0.45 -12.13 8.40
C GLY A 111 0.09 -10.70 8.46
N ASP A 112 0.54 -10.31 9.64
CA ASP A 112 1.23 -9.04 9.82
C ASP A 112 2.61 -9.12 9.16
N ALA A 113 2.84 -8.28 8.14
CA ALA A 113 4.11 -8.24 7.42
C ALA A 113 5.31 -7.85 8.31
N PHE A 114 5.06 -7.24 9.46
CA PHE A 114 6.10 -6.90 10.43
C PHE A 114 6.48 -8.07 11.35
N ALA A 115 5.67 -9.13 11.37
CA ALA A 115 5.89 -10.29 12.24
C ALA A 115 6.91 -11.28 11.65
N SER A 116 7.73 -11.88 12.52
CA SER A 116 8.71 -12.91 12.15
C SER A 116 8.05 -14.15 11.56
N GLU A 117 6.89 -14.54 12.10
CA GLU A 117 6.12 -15.70 11.63
C GLU A 117 5.67 -15.55 10.18
N THR A 118 5.26 -14.34 9.81
CA THR A 118 4.89 -14.03 8.41
C THR A 118 6.10 -14.11 7.48
N ARG A 119 7.27 -13.66 7.93
CA ARG A 119 8.52 -13.76 7.16
C ARG A 119 8.91 -15.22 6.94
N THR A 120 8.82 -16.04 7.96
CA THR A 120 9.07 -17.50 7.85
C THR A 120 8.12 -18.14 6.84
N GLN A 121 6.81 -17.86 6.91
CA GLN A 121 5.82 -18.36 5.95
C GLN A 121 6.11 -17.92 4.50
N VAL A 122 6.62 -16.71 4.32
CA VAL A 122 7.01 -16.22 2.99
C VAL A 122 8.20 -16.99 2.44
N ILE A 123 9.24 -17.22 3.25
CA ILE A 123 10.42 -18.01 2.83
C ILE A 123 10.01 -19.45 2.48
N GLU A 124 9.19 -20.10 3.31
CA GLU A 124 8.66 -21.45 3.03
C GLU A 124 7.84 -21.48 1.73
N ALA A 125 7.06 -20.43 1.46
CA ALA A 125 6.28 -20.31 0.22
C ALA A 125 7.18 -20.07 -1.00
N ILE A 126 8.24 -19.28 -0.90
CA ILE A 126 9.23 -19.08 -1.96
C ILE A 126 9.93 -20.40 -2.29
N GLU A 127 10.38 -21.13 -1.29
CA GLU A 127 11.00 -22.44 -1.47
C GLU A 127 10.04 -23.42 -2.16
N THR A 128 8.78 -23.46 -1.72
CA THR A 128 7.79 -24.41 -2.22
C THR A 128 7.31 -24.12 -3.64
N TYR A 129 7.11 -22.85 -3.98
CA TYR A 129 6.40 -22.44 -5.20
C TYR A 129 7.25 -21.69 -6.23
N PHE A 130 8.41 -21.17 -5.82
CA PHE A 130 9.27 -20.31 -6.64
C PHE A 130 10.69 -20.88 -6.84
N GLU A 131 10.88 -22.16 -6.54
CA GLU A 131 12.19 -22.81 -6.66
C GLU A 131 13.28 -22.11 -5.82
N GLY A 132 12.87 -21.52 -4.69
CA GLY A 132 13.74 -20.88 -3.72
C GLY A 132 14.05 -19.40 -3.98
N GLU A 133 13.64 -18.79 -5.10
CA GLU A 133 14.07 -17.43 -5.46
C GLU A 133 12.93 -16.52 -5.91
N VAL A 134 13.12 -15.20 -5.74
CA VAL A 134 12.23 -14.14 -6.26
C VAL A 134 12.94 -13.21 -7.23
N ASP A 135 12.24 -12.80 -8.29
CA ASP A 135 12.75 -11.87 -9.32
C ASP A 135 12.39 -10.42 -9.02
N LEU A 136 11.27 -10.20 -8.29
CA LEU A 136 10.78 -8.87 -7.94
C LEU A 136 10.13 -8.88 -6.55
N VAL A 137 10.51 -7.90 -5.73
CA VAL A 137 9.85 -7.62 -4.45
C VAL A 137 9.17 -6.26 -4.50
N ILE A 138 7.86 -6.22 -4.29
CA ILE A 138 7.08 -4.97 -4.20
C ILE A 138 6.73 -4.71 -2.74
N TYR A 139 7.25 -3.60 -2.20
CA TYR A 139 6.94 -3.10 -0.87
C TYR A 139 5.84 -2.04 -0.96
N SER A 140 4.61 -2.43 -0.64
CA SER A 140 3.41 -1.60 -0.73
C SER A 140 2.68 -1.51 0.62
N LEU A 141 3.45 -1.34 1.69
CA LEU A 141 2.90 -1.16 3.03
C LEU A 141 2.77 0.31 3.37
N ALA A 142 1.56 0.72 3.76
CA ALA A 142 1.25 2.03 4.31
C ALA A 142 0.22 1.86 5.43
N THR A 143 0.70 1.77 6.65
CA THR A 143 -0.13 1.47 7.81
C THR A 143 -0.08 2.60 8.83
N GLY A 144 -1.06 2.64 9.75
CA GLY A 144 -1.10 3.61 10.83
C GLY A 144 -0.22 3.22 12.02
N MET A 145 0.26 1.97 12.08
CA MET A 145 1.07 1.48 13.20
C MET A 145 1.98 0.33 12.79
N ARG A 146 3.07 0.18 13.53
CA ARG A 146 4.01 -0.93 13.43
C ARG A 146 4.38 -1.40 14.82
N PRO A 147 4.38 -2.72 15.12
CA PRO A 147 4.86 -3.24 16.41
C PRO A 147 6.31 -2.84 16.67
N ILE A 148 6.61 -2.50 17.93
CA ILE A 148 7.99 -2.24 18.34
C ILE A 148 8.68 -3.59 18.56
N PRO A 149 9.82 -3.87 17.90
CA PRO A 149 10.54 -5.14 18.09
C PRO A 149 10.88 -5.39 19.55
N ASN A 150 10.66 -6.60 20.02
CA ASN A 150 10.95 -7.06 21.40
C ASN A 150 10.17 -6.33 22.51
N GLN A 151 9.09 -5.61 22.17
CA GLN A 151 8.19 -4.93 23.12
C GLN A 151 6.73 -5.34 22.85
N PRO A 152 6.27 -6.49 23.33
CA PRO A 152 4.93 -6.99 23.06
C PRO A 152 3.83 -6.01 23.51
N GLY A 153 2.91 -5.68 22.59
CA GLY A 153 1.80 -4.75 22.87
C GLY A 153 2.13 -3.29 22.67
N GLU A 154 3.40 -2.92 22.40
CA GLU A 154 3.79 -1.57 22.09
C GLU A 154 3.92 -1.33 20.57
N PHE A 155 3.57 -0.13 20.13
CA PHE A 155 3.51 0.23 18.72
C PHE A 155 4.03 1.63 18.47
N TRP A 156 4.84 1.80 17.43
CA TRP A 156 4.99 3.10 16.78
C TRP A 156 3.70 3.44 16.03
N ARG A 157 3.30 4.70 16.12
CA ARG A 157 2.09 5.20 15.44
C ARG A 157 2.48 6.31 14.48
N SER A 158 2.11 6.16 13.22
CA SER A 158 2.31 7.21 12.23
C SER A 158 1.21 8.25 12.32
N VAL A 159 1.57 9.49 12.07
CA VAL A 159 0.64 10.61 11.93
C VAL A 159 0.94 11.36 10.63
N ILE A 160 -0.09 11.96 10.03
CA ILE A 160 0.06 12.87 8.90
C ILE A 160 -0.20 14.27 9.43
N LYS A 161 0.89 14.97 9.77
CA LYS A 161 0.86 16.32 10.33
C LYS A 161 1.93 17.18 9.68
N PRO A 162 1.71 18.51 9.61
CA PRO A 162 2.77 19.45 9.29
C PRO A 162 3.88 19.37 10.35
N PHE A 163 5.08 19.85 10.01
CA PHE A 163 6.19 19.92 10.94
C PHE A 163 6.71 21.36 11.04
N GLY A 164 6.89 21.84 12.27
CA GLY A 164 7.38 23.19 12.56
C GLY A 164 6.33 24.31 12.42
N GLN A 165 5.10 24.01 11.97
CA GLN A 165 4.02 24.97 11.81
C GLN A 165 2.64 24.32 11.96
N THR A 166 1.64 25.11 12.33
CA THR A 166 0.23 24.70 12.28
C THR A 166 -0.34 25.03 10.89
N VAL A 167 -1.13 24.13 10.34
CA VAL A 167 -1.79 24.33 9.04
C VAL A 167 -3.30 24.29 9.23
N THR A 168 -3.97 25.39 8.80
CA THR A 168 -5.43 25.49 8.80
C THR A 168 -5.95 25.57 7.37
N GLY A 169 -7.02 24.84 7.08
CA GLY A 169 -7.65 24.84 5.77
C GLY A 169 -8.98 24.12 5.73
N ALA A 170 -9.66 24.23 4.59
CA ALA A 170 -10.91 23.54 4.37
C ALA A 170 -10.65 22.07 3.96
N SER A 171 -11.35 21.15 4.56
CA SER A 171 -11.38 19.73 4.23
C SER A 171 -12.76 19.33 3.73
N LEU A 172 -12.83 18.26 2.94
CA LEU A 172 -14.10 17.70 2.50
C LEU A 172 -14.45 16.49 3.39
N ASP A 173 -15.57 16.61 4.10
CA ASP A 173 -16.20 15.49 4.79
C ASP A 173 -17.05 14.70 3.77
N LEU A 174 -16.49 13.60 3.25
CA LEU A 174 -17.15 12.79 2.23
C LEU A 174 -18.37 12.00 2.76
N GLU A 175 -18.41 11.74 4.04
CA GLU A 175 -19.54 11.02 4.66
C GLU A 175 -20.80 11.89 4.67
N HIS A 176 -20.63 13.20 4.88
CA HIS A 176 -21.74 14.13 4.98
C HIS A 176 -21.81 15.12 3.80
N ASP A 177 -20.98 14.96 2.79
CA ASP A 177 -20.88 15.82 1.59
C ASP A 177 -20.82 17.31 1.93
N ARG A 178 -19.93 17.67 2.85
CA ARG A 178 -19.80 19.05 3.35
C ARG A 178 -18.36 19.47 3.54
N TRP A 179 -18.12 20.76 3.44
CA TRP A 179 -16.85 21.38 3.81
C TRP A 179 -16.76 21.54 5.33
N ILE A 180 -15.59 21.22 5.88
CA ILE A 180 -15.26 21.48 7.28
C ILE A 180 -13.94 22.24 7.35
N ASP A 181 -13.83 23.18 8.27
CA ASP A 181 -12.56 23.82 8.58
C ASP A 181 -11.77 22.87 9.51
N THR A 182 -10.55 22.58 9.12
CA THR A 182 -9.67 21.67 9.86
C THR A 182 -8.36 22.37 10.17
N THR A 183 -7.92 22.25 11.42
CA THR A 183 -6.60 22.72 11.86
C THR A 183 -5.76 21.50 12.23
N LEU A 184 -4.59 21.39 11.63
CA LEU A 184 -3.58 20.39 11.96
C LEU A 184 -2.45 21.08 12.72
N GLU A 185 -2.32 20.72 13.98
CA GLU A 185 -1.19 21.16 14.81
C GLU A 185 0.12 20.56 14.31
N SER A 186 1.21 21.27 14.55
CA SER A 186 2.55 20.76 14.25
C SER A 186 2.82 19.44 14.97
N ALA A 187 3.43 18.52 14.24
CA ALA A 187 3.92 17.28 14.85
C ALA A 187 5.05 17.55 15.85
N THR A 188 5.13 16.71 16.87
CA THR A 188 6.29 16.61 17.74
C THR A 188 7.43 15.84 17.06
N GLU A 189 8.64 15.95 17.57
CA GLU A 189 9.79 15.15 17.09
C GLU A 189 9.53 13.64 17.27
N GLU A 190 8.90 13.25 18.37
CA GLU A 190 8.52 11.85 18.63
C GLU A 190 7.51 11.33 17.60
N GLU A 191 6.46 12.11 17.29
CA GLU A 191 5.50 11.76 16.23
C GLU A 191 6.17 11.64 14.86
N ALA A 192 7.12 12.51 14.55
CA ALA A 192 7.88 12.44 13.31
C ALA A 192 8.76 11.19 13.27
N LEU A 193 9.47 10.87 14.35
CA LEU A 193 10.29 9.66 14.47
C LEU A 193 9.42 8.39 14.34
N HIS A 194 8.30 8.31 15.05
CA HIS A 194 7.37 7.19 14.95
C HIS A 194 6.83 7.02 13.52
N THR A 195 6.54 8.12 12.83
CA THR A 195 6.09 8.07 11.44
C THR A 195 7.18 7.54 10.51
N ILE A 196 8.46 7.90 10.72
CA ILE A 196 9.61 7.32 10.00
C ILE A 196 9.69 5.82 10.27
N LYS A 197 9.57 5.37 11.53
CA LYS A 197 9.61 3.95 11.88
C LYS A 197 8.49 3.12 11.22
N VAL A 198 7.31 3.73 11.00
CA VAL A 198 6.16 3.04 10.39
C VAL A 198 6.16 3.11 8.87
N MET A 199 6.51 4.25 8.28
CA MET A 199 6.32 4.55 6.84
C MET A 199 7.63 4.82 6.09
N GLY A 200 8.77 4.76 6.75
CA GLY A 200 10.10 4.87 6.16
C GLY A 200 10.59 3.57 5.55
N GLY A 201 11.90 3.46 5.35
CA GLY A 201 12.51 2.35 4.63
C GLY A 201 13.02 1.20 5.49
N GLU A 202 13.08 1.36 6.83
CA GLU A 202 13.69 0.37 7.73
C GLU A 202 13.10 -1.05 7.58
N ASP A 203 11.77 -1.17 7.47
CA ASP A 203 11.15 -2.49 7.32
C ASP A 203 11.34 -3.05 5.90
N TRP A 204 11.34 -2.21 4.88
CA TRP A 204 11.68 -2.62 3.51
C TRP A 204 13.10 -3.19 3.45
N GLU A 205 14.07 -2.50 4.05
CA GLU A 205 15.44 -2.99 4.14
C GLU A 205 15.52 -4.32 4.90
N SER A 206 14.83 -4.42 6.03
CA SER A 206 14.76 -5.65 6.82
C SER A 206 14.13 -6.83 6.05
N TRP A 207 13.17 -6.60 5.17
CA TRP A 207 12.63 -7.63 4.29
C TRP A 207 13.67 -8.12 3.27
N ILE A 208 14.39 -7.19 2.62
CA ILE A 208 15.44 -7.57 1.67
C ILE A 208 16.57 -8.32 2.38
N ASP A 209 16.99 -7.87 3.58
CA ASP A 209 17.98 -8.60 4.39
C ASP A 209 17.49 -10.01 4.74
N THR A 210 16.22 -10.19 5.07
CA THR A 210 15.62 -11.50 5.32
C THR A 210 15.72 -12.41 4.10
N LEU A 211 15.40 -11.90 2.92
CA LEU A 211 15.48 -12.66 1.66
C LEU A 211 16.93 -12.99 1.26
N ILE A 212 17.87 -12.05 1.45
CA ILE A 212 19.29 -12.28 1.21
C ILE A 212 19.83 -13.38 2.13
N ASN A 213 19.50 -13.30 3.44
CA ASN A 213 19.94 -14.27 4.43
C ASN A 213 19.35 -15.68 4.22
N ALA A 214 18.18 -15.75 3.60
CA ALA A 214 17.54 -17.00 3.19
C ALA A 214 17.97 -17.49 1.80
N GLU A 215 18.93 -16.82 1.16
CA GLU A 215 19.38 -17.12 -0.22
C GLU A 215 18.23 -17.12 -1.25
N SER A 216 17.20 -16.29 -1.01
CA SER A 216 15.96 -16.24 -1.80
C SER A 216 15.91 -15.09 -2.81
N ILE A 217 17.04 -14.47 -3.15
CA ILE A 217 17.15 -13.39 -4.14
C ILE A 217 17.72 -13.93 -5.44
N ALA A 218 16.96 -13.85 -6.52
CA ALA A 218 17.42 -14.23 -7.85
C ALA A 218 18.46 -13.24 -8.39
N GLN A 219 19.29 -13.71 -9.32
CA GLN A 219 20.17 -12.83 -10.09
C GLN A 219 19.34 -11.83 -10.91
N GLY A 220 19.68 -10.55 -10.84
CA GLY A 220 18.90 -9.47 -11.46
C GLY A 220 17.63 -9.07 -10.70
N CYS A 221 17.42 -9.56 -9.48
CA CYS A 221 16.25 -9.24 -8.69
C CYS A 221 16.10 -7.74 -8.45
N GLN A 222 14.89 -7.25 -8.63
CA GLN A 222 14.57 -5.86 -8.36
C GLN A 222 13.66 -5.74 -7.13
N THR A 223 13.73 -4.58 -6.46
CA THR A 223 12.76 -4.25 -5.42
C THR A 223 12.22 -2.83 -5.59
N ILE A 224 10.93 -2.66 -5.35
CA ILE A 224 10.23 -1.39 -5.54
C ILE A 224 9.45 -1.07 -4.27
N ALA A 225 9.65 0.15 -3.74
CA ALA A 225 8.79 0.71 -2.70
C ALA A 225 8.02 1.93 -3.23
N PHE A 226 6.75 2.04 -2.88
CA PHE A 226 5.93 3.17 -3.30
C PHE A 226 6.11 4.38 -2.39
N SER A 227 6.35 5.52 -3.03
CA SER A 227 6.56 6.82 -2.40
C SER A 227 5.53 7.84 -2.87
N TYR A 228 5.43 8.95 -2.15
CA TYR A 228 4.53 10.04 -2.45
C TYR A 228 5.16 11.38 -2.09
N VAL A 229 5.00 12.37 -2.97
CA VAL A 229 5.46 13.76 -2.76
C VAL A 229 4.26 14.70 -2.64
N GLY A 230 3.26 14.51 -3.48
CA GLY A 230 2.08 15.35 -3.56
C GLY A 230 2.26 16.60 -4.43
N PRO A 231 1.15 17.27 -4.75
CA PRO A 231 1.17 18.59 -5.41
C PRO A 231 1.56 19.68 -4.41
N GLU A 232 2.08 20.79 -4.91
CA GLU A 232 2.58 21.94 -4.13
C GLU A 232 1.60 22.41 -3.04
N ILE A 233 0.29 22.43 -3.36
CA ILE A 233 -0.75 22.82 -2.41
C ILE A 233 -0.80 21.94 -1.14
N THR A 234 -0.30 20.72 -1.21
CA THR A 234 -0.29 19.77 -0.08
C THR A 234 1.09 19.62 0.57
N HIS A 235 2.12 20.29 0.05
CA HIS A 235 3.48 20.19 0.56
C HIS A 235 3.59 20.47 2.08
N PRO A 236 2.92 21.50 2.65
CA PRO A 236 3.05 21.77 4.09
C PRO A 236 2.67 20.58 4.99
N ILE A 237 1.81 19.67 4.50
CA ILE A 237 1.33 18.52 5.26
C ILE A 237 2.06 17.24 4.83
N TYR A 238 2.30 17.06 3.52
CA TYR A 238 2.91 15.83 3.00
C TYR A 238 4.41 15.94 2.84
N LEU A 239 4.93 16.83 1.99
CA LEU A 239 6.35 16.90 1.69
C LEU A 239 7.15 17.45 2.87
N ASP A 240 6.69 18.56 3.46
CA ASP A 240 7.37 19.24 4.57
C ASP A 240 6.93 18.70 5.94
N GLY A 241 5.98 17.77 5.95
CA GLY A 241 5.42 17.15 7.14
C GLY A 241 6.08 15.83 7.51
N THR A 242 5.42 15.12 8.44
CA THR A 242 5.90 13.83 8.96
C THR A 242 6.01 12.75 7.88
N LEU A 243 5.06 12.73 6.93
CA LEU A 243 5.10 11.78 5.82
C LEU A 243 6.30 12.03 4.90
N GLY A 244 6.62 13.28 4.56
CA GLY A 244 7.77 13.63 3.74
C GLY A 244 9.09 13.18 4.38
N ARG A 245 9.25 13.34 5.70
CA ARG A 245 10.41 12.82 6.44
C ARG A 245 10.53 11.31 6.31
N ALA A 246 9.42 10.57 6.45
CA ALA A 246 9.41 9.12 6.26
C ALA A 246 9.76 8.74 4.80
N LYS A 247 9.33 9.52 3.82
CA LYS A 247 9.65 9.25 2.40
C LYS A 247 11.09 9.62 2.04
N ILE A 248 11.70 10.60 2.68
CA ILE A 248 13.14 10.86 2.58
C ILE A 248 13.92 9.64 3.07
N ASP A 249 13.58 9.10 4.24
CA ASP A 249 14.17 7.88 4.79
C ASP A 249 14.02 6.69 3.83
N LEU A 250 12.82 6.49 3.26
CA LEU A 250 12.57 5.46 2.25
C LEU A 250 13.48 5.63 1.00
N HIS A 251 13.66 6.86 0.53
CA HIS A 251 14.55 7.14 -0.61
C HIS A 251 16.02 6.88 -0.26
N GLN A 252 16.46 7.25 0.93
CA GLN A 252 17.82 6.93 1.41
C GLN A 252 18.01 5.41 1.50
N THR A 253 17.02 4.69 2.00
CA THR A 253 17.04 3.22 2.04
C THR A 253 17.19 2.61 0.65
N SER A 254 16.56 3.17 -0.40
CA SER A 254 16.75 2.67 -1.75
C SER A 254 18.21 2.69 -2.21
N HIS A 255 18.99 3.69 -1.79
CA HIS A 255 20.42 3.76 -2.08
C HIS A 255 21.21 2.67 -1.34
N SER A 256 20.93 2.45 -0.05
CA SER A 256 21.53 1.36 0.74
C SER A 256 21.23 0.00 0.12
N LEU A 257 19.98 -0.22 -0.29
CA LEU A 257 19.55 -1.46 -0.94
C LEU A 257 20.21 -1.69 -2.29
N ASN A 258 20.46 -0.64 -3.09
CA ASN A 258 21.20 -0.78 -4.33
C ASN A 258 22.62 -1.30 -4.09
N LEU A 259 23.29 -0.84 -3.02
CA LEU A 259 24.62 -1.36 -2.65
C LEU A 259 24.55 -2.84 -2.26
N LYS A 260 23.54 -3.26 -1.49
CA LYS A 260 23.36 -4.66 -1.09
C LYS A 260 23.05 -5.57 -2.29
N LEU A 261 22.16 -5.11 -3.17
CA LEU A 261 21.71 -5.87 -4.33
C LEU A 261 22.70 -5.89 -5.49
N ALA A 262 23.74 -5.04 -5.48
CA ALA A 262 24.78 -5.03 -6.50
C ALA A 262 25.49 -6.41 -6.66
N ASN A 263 25.60 -7.18 -5.58
CA ASN A 263 26.17 -8.54 -5.64
C ASN A 263 25.29 -9.55 -6.39
N PHE A 264 24.04 -9.20 -6.64
CA PHE A 264 23.06 -10.00 -7.37
C PHE A 264 22.69 -9.36 -8.72
N ASP A 265 23.45 -8.36 -9.22
CA ASP A 265 23.07 -7.52 -10.36
C ASP A 265 21.64 -6.94 -10.24
N GLY A 266 21.16 -6.79 -9.01
CA GLY A 266 19.83 -6.31 -8.68
C GLY A 266 19.78 -4.80 -8.47
N ALA A 267 18.56 -4.29 -8.29
CA ALA A 267 18.33 -2.85 -8.08
C ALA A 267 17.13 -2.56 -7.16
N ALA A 268 17.18 -1.42 -6.47
CA ALA A 268 16.12 -0.93 -5.62
C ALA A 268 15.60 0.45 -6.07
N TYR A 269 14.29 0.61 -6.15
CA TYR A 269 13.65 1.83 -6.63
C TYR A 269 12.60 2.34 -5.65
N ALA A 270 12.68 3.61 -5.28
CA ALA A 270 11.58 4.34 -4.66
C ALA A 270 10.74 5.01 -5.76
N THR A 271 9.53 4.50 -5.99
CA THR A 271 8.66 4.96 -7.08
C THR A 271 7.65 5.99 -6.56
N VAL A 272 7.78 7.24 -7.02
CA VAL A 272 6.83 8.30 -6.66
C VAL A 272 5.54 8.14 -7.44
N CYS A 273 4.45 7.89 -6.74
CA CYS A 273 3.13 7.68 -7.31
C CYS A 273 2.25 8.92 -7.18
N LYS A 274 1.22 9.03 -8.04
CA LYS A 274 0.13 9.97 -7.83
C LYS A 274 -0.79 9.49 -6.71
N ALA A 275 -1.38 10.41 -5.96
CA ALA A 275 -2.51 10.08 -5.10
C ALA A 275 -3.71 9.70 -5.97
N LEU A 276 -4.24 8.52 -5.74
CA LEU A 276 -5.46 8.03 -6.37
C LEU A 276 -6.45 7.69 -5.26
N VAL A 277 -7.65 8.27 -5.32
CA VAL A 277 -8.72 7.92 -4.40
C VAL A 277 -9.20 6.51 -4.77
N ASN A 278 -9.00 5.58 -3.87
CA ASN A 278 -9.51 4.20 -3.98
C ASN A 278 -10.15 3.78 -2.65
N GLU A 279 -10.73 2.60 -2.60
CA GLU A 279 -11.42 2.06 -1.42
C GLU A 279 -10.57 2.09 -0.14
N SER A 280 -9.24 1.93 -0.25
CA SER A 280 -8.32 1.98 0.88
C SER A 280 -7.94 3.41 1.27
N GLN A 281 -8.01 4.36 0.34
CA GLN A 281 -7.53 5.74 0.52
C GLN A 281 -8.66 6.77 0.64
N CYS A 282 -9.88 6.42 0.33
CA CYS A 282 -11.05 7.27 0.55
C CYS A 282 -11.09 7.83 1.99
N ILE A 283 -10.41 7.13 2.84
CA ILE A 283 -10.29 7.31 4.27
C ILE A 283 -9.18 8.30 4.66
N TYR A 284 -8.05 8.34 3.93
CA TYR A 284 -6.94 9.24 4.26
C TYR A 284 -7.01 10.58 3.52
N SER A 285 -7.55 10.62 2.31
CA SER A 285 -7.62 11.84 1.50
C SER A 285 -8.70 12.82 1.96
N CYS A 286 -9.64 12.38 2.81
CA CYS A 286 -10.74 13.22 3.28
C CYS A 286 -10.37 14.18 4.43
N ILE A 287 -9.23 13.96 5.10
CA ILE A 287 -8.84 14.70 6.31
C ILE A 287 -7.68 15.69 6.04
N VAL A 288 -7.23 15.82 4.81
CA VAL A 288 -6.16 16.75 4.51
C VAL A 288 -6.74 18.14 4.27
N PRO A 289 -6.46 19.12 5.14
CA PRO A 289 -6.83 20.50 4.88
C PRO A 289 -6.13 20.97 3.61
N LEU A 290 -6.90 21.43 2.64
CA LEU A 290 -6.34 22.23 1.57
C LEU A 290 -5.93 23.56 2.19
N PRO A 291 -4.65 24.00 2.07
CA PRO A 291 -4.24 25.29 2.59
C PRO A 291 -5.14 26.38 1.98
N ALA A 292 -5.54 27.31 2.81
CA ALA A 292 -6.53 28.33 2.52
C ALA A 292 -6.09 29.24 1.36
N ARG A 293 -6.24 28.75 0.13
CA ARG A 293 -6.65 29.65 -0.95
C ARG A 293 -8.15 29.82 -0.75
N THR A 294 -8.60 31.03 -0.51
CA THR A 294 -10.01 31.39 -0.49
C THR A 294 -10.63 30.98 -1.82
N LEU A 295 -11.06 29.71 -1.92
CA LEU A 295 -11.86 29.26 -3.05
C LEU A 295 -13.15 30.05 -3.00
N SER A 296 -13.47 30.75 -4.08
CA SER A 296 -14.74 31.44 -4.24
C SER A 296 -15.88 30.40 -4.12
N SER A 297 -17.07 30.86 -3.73
CA SER A 297 -18.26 30.00 -3.64
C SER A 297 -18.55 29.25 -4.94
N ASP A 298 -18.17 29.80 -6.09
CA ASP A 298 -18.32 29.18 -7.41
C ASP A 298 -17.29 28.08 -7.68
N GLU A 299 -16.06 28.24 -7.21
CA GLU A 299 -15.03 27.19 -7.32
C GLU A 299 -15.36 25.98 -6.43
N ARG A 300 -15.89 26.23 -5.23
CA ARG A 300 -16.39 25.19 -4.33
C ARG A 300 -17.52 24.36 -4.97
N ARG A 301 -18.49 25.03 -5.63
CA ARG A 301 -19.57 24.37 -6.36
C ARG A 301 -19.12 23.61 -7.60
N LYS A 302 -18.11 24.09 -8.33
CA LYS A 302 -17.57 23.41 -9.51
C LYS A 302 -16.77 22.15 -9.11
N MET A 303 -16.09 22.18 -7.99
CA MET A 303 -15.33 21.04 -7.47
C MET A 303 -16.27 19.93 -6.99
N SER A 304 -17.34 20.27 -6.25
CA SER A 304 -18.37 19.30 -5.85
C SER A 304 -19.04 18.59 -7.05
N ARG A 305 -19.33 19.33 -8.13
CA ARG A 305 -19.95 18.76 -9.36
C ARG A 305 -19.02 17.91 -10.22
N ARG A 306 -17.71 17.92 -10.00
CA ARG A 306 -16.74 17.08 -10.73
C ARG A 306 -16.43 15.76 -10.02
N MET A 307 -16.91 15.60 -8.81
CA MET A 307 -16.71 14.39 -8.00
C MET A 307 -17.93 13.44 -8.03
N HIS A 308 -19.01 13.84 -8.72
CA HIS A 308 -20.16 13.01 -9.10
C HIS A 308 -20.10 12.72 -10.60
#